data_621348c0360ade259e370d0c830bedfd
#
_entry.id   621348c0360ade259e370d0c830bedfd
#
_cell.length_a   1.000
_cell.length_b   1.000
_cell.length_c   1.000
_cell.angle_alpha   90.00
_cell.angle_beta   90.00
_cell.angle_gamma   90.00
#
_symmetry.space_group_name_H-M   'P 1'
#
loop_
_entity.id
_entity.type
_entity.pdbx_description
1 polymer ?
#
loop_
_entity_poly.entity_id
_entity_poly.type
_entity_poly.pdbx_seq_one_letter_code
_entity_poly.pdbx_strand_id
1 'polypeptide(L)'
;VLFTYDYCMGEAGCYQEAKFEGVTTVEALDDLTVKISFADPMPNPYGPFVGSQTPILQQAQFENCTGTRRQECTEENFGPIGTGPFVVTEFKPNDVIQLKANDNYRDASKPAFATMVFKGGGDAAAAGRAVMETGEYDYGWNLQLAPEVINQMASAGKGQPLAAFGTAVERLEMNMTDPSSSLDADTRSTRKALHPFLSDINVRKALSMAIDRTLLTEIGYGVAGKPTCNLVPGPELYASDNTECLTQDIDGAKALLEGAGWKAGADGVRTKDGMRLSVLYQTSTNAVRQDYQALIKEWWT
;
A
#
# COMPACT_ATOMS: atom_id res chain seq x y z
N VAL A 1 22.13 2.69 16.20
CA VAL A 1 21.78 1.47 15.46
C VAL A 1 21.33 0.39 16.43
N LEU A 2 22.16 0.01 17.41
CA LEU A 2 21.79 -1.00 18.42
C LEU A 2 20.47 -0.64 19.12
N PHE A 3 20.40 0.57 19.67
CA PHE A 3 19.19 1.06 20.32
C PHE A 3 17.95 0.89 19.42
N THR A 4 18.04 1.18 18.13
CA THR A 4 16.90 1.02 17.21
C THR A 4 16.51 -0.44 17.04
N TYR A 5 17.48 -1.33 16.96
CA TYR A 5 17.22 -2.78 16.92
C TYR A 5 16.53 -3.25 18.20
N ASP A 6 17.09 -2.93 19.37
CA ASP A 6 16.52 -3.29 20.67
C ASP A 6 15.12 -2.68 20.88
N TYR A 7 14.93 -1.45 20.42
CA TYR A 7 13.63 -0.78 20.42
C TYR A 7 12.57 -1.52 19.59
N CYS A 8 12.95 -1.99 18.40
CA CYS A 8 12.04 -2.71 17.50
C CYS A 8 11.78 -4.15 17.95
N MET A 9 12.80 -4.85 18.46
CA MET A 9 12.71 -6.27 18.86
C MET A 9 12.27 -6.46 20.32
N GLY A 10 12.17 -5.37 21.09
CA GLY A 10 11.74 -5.41 22.48
C GLY A 10 10.24 -5.66 22.65
N GLU A 11 9.80 -5.74 23.92
CA GLU A 11 8.39 -5.84 24.29
C GLU A 11 7.57 -4.73 23.61
N ALA A 12 6.45 -5.07 23.02
CA ALA A 12 5.60 -4.24 22.18
C ALA A 12 6.08 -4.02 20.73
N GLY A 13 7.27 -4.47 20.32
CA GLY A 13 7.78 -4.42 18.94
C GLY A 13 7.72 -3.04 18.26
N CYS A 14 8.17 -2.89 17.04
CA CYS A 14 7.85 -1.75 16.19
C CYS A 14 7.00 -2.21 14.99
N TYR A 15 6.32 -1.27 14.32
CA TYR A 15 5.47 -1.61 13.16
C TYR A 15 6.23 -2.39 12.07
N GLN A 16 7.53 -2.18 11.96
CA GLN A 16 8.41 -2.78 10.96
C GLN A 16 9.32 -3.89 11.54
N GLU A 17 8.93 -4.53 12.62
CA GLU A 17 9.65 -5.65 13.25
C GLU A 17 10.06 -6.74 12.23
N ALA A 18 9.17 -7.05 11.29
CA ALA A 18 9.44 -8.02 10.22
C ALA A 18 10.65 -7.68 9.33
N LYS A 19 11.12 -6.43 9.31
CA LYS A 19 12.35 -6.05 8.58
C LYS A 19 13.63 -6.60 9.23
N PHE A 20 13.53 -7.01 10.48
CA PHE A 20 14.62 -7.64 11.23
C PHE A 20 14.54 -9.17 11.24
N GLU A 21 13.61 -9.76 10.47
CA GLU A 21 13.49 -11.21 10.36
C GLU A 21 14.84 -11.82 9.91
N GLY A 22 15.26 -12.86 10.63
CA GLY A 22 16.53 -13.54 10.40
C GLY A 22 17.76 -12.85 10.99
N VAL A 23 17.65 -11.63 11.51
CA VAL A 23 18.74 -10.98 12.25
C VAL A 23 18.91 -11.67 13.62
N THR A 24 20.12 -12.13 13.92
CA THR A 24 20.43 -12.80 15.19
C THR A 24 21.14 -11.89 16.17
N THR A 25 22.04 -11.02 15.70
CA THR A 25 22.73 -10.04 16.54
C THR A 25 23.00 -8.74 15.79
N VAL A 26 23.00 -7.65 16.55
CA VAL A 26 23.51 -6.34 16.12
C VAL A 26 24.52 -5.87 17.14
N GLU A 27 25.76 -5.68 16.74
CA GLU A 27 26.89 -5.39 17.64
C GLU A 27 27.64 -4.13 17.18
N ALA A 28 27.95 -3.21 18.10
CA ALA A 28 28.92 -2.14 17.84
C ALA A 28 30.32 -2.69 18.04
N LEU A 29 31.13 -2.72 16.98
CA LEU A 29 32.52 -3.11 17.08
C LEU A 29 33.40 -1.94 17.53
N ASP A 30 33.03 -0.74 17.14
CA ASP A 30 33.62 0.55 17.55
C ASP A 30 32.60 1.67 17.31
N ASP A 31 32.97 2.93 17.49
CA ASP A 31 32.10 4.09 17.38
C ASP A 31 31.50 4.30 15.97
N LEU A 32 32.10 3.70 14.95
CA LEU A 32 31.74 3.89 13.53
C LEU A 32 31.34 2.60 12.81
N THR A 33 31.51 1.44 13.48
CA THR A 33 31.31 0.13 12.86
C THR A 33 30.25 -0.68 13.58
N VAL A 34 29.24 -1.09 12.85
CA VAL A 34 28.19 -2.01 13.33
C VAL A 34 28.23 -3.29 12.53
N LYS A 35 28.21 -4.42 13.24
CA LYS A 35 28.11 -5.75 12.66
C LYS A 35 26.69 -6.28 12.86
N ILE A 36 26.05 -6.70 11.77
CA ILE A 36 24.74 -7.33 11.78
C ILE A 36 24.92 -8.78 11.31
N SER A 37 24.50 -9.74 12.11
CA SER A 37 24.56 -11.17 11.80
C SER A 37 23.19 -11.74 11.52
N PHE A 38 23.09 -12.62 10.54
CA PHE A 38 21.88 -13.33 10.15
C PHE A 38 22.01 -14.82 10.46
N ALA A 39 20.89 -15.48 10.74
CA ALA A 39 20.84 -16.93 10.97
C ALA A 39 21.27 -17.72 9.73
N ASP A 40 20.82 -17.26 8.56
CA ASP A 40 21.09 -17.86 7.25
C ASP A 40 21.61 -16.81 6.27
N PRO A 41 22.27 -17.20 5.17
CA PRO A 41 22.64 -16.28 4.11
C PRO A 41 21.44 -15.51 3.57
N MET A 42 21.48 -14.19 3.68
CA MET A 42 20.39 -13.29 3.27
C MET A 42 20.72 -12.66 1.90
N PRO A 43 19.90 -12.93 0.86
CA PRO A 43 20.12 -12.35 -0.47
C PRO A 43 20.03 -10.82 -0.50
N ASN A 44 19.20 -10.23 0.36
CA ASN A 44 19.03 -8.78 0.51
C ASN A 44 19.16 -8.37 1.98
N PRO A 45 20.39 -8.18 2.50
CA PRO A 45 20.63 -7.88 3.91
C PRO A 45 20.30 -6.43 4.29
N TYR A 46 19.91 -5.60 3.34
CA TYR A 46 19.72 -4.15 3.53
C TYR A 46 18.34 -3.78 4.08
N GLY A 47 17.43 -4.73 4.27
CA GLY A 47 16.08 -4.49 4.81
C GLY A 47 16.08 -3.69 6.12
N PRO A 48 16.86 -4.09 7.12
CA PRO A 48 17.09 -3.31 8.32
C PRO A 48 17.84 -2.00 8.02
N PHE A 49 17.42 -0.89 8.65
CA PHE A 49 18.10 0.41 8.63
C PHE A 49 18.22 1.11 7.27
N VAL A 50 17.57 0.62 6.24
CA VAL A 50 17.57 1.21 4.90
C VAL A 50 16.17 1.62 4.48
N GLY A 51 16.04 2.84 3.97
CA GLY A 51 14.77 3.40 3.52
C GLY A 51 13.98 4.07 4.64
N SER A 52 12.76 4.49 4.31
CA SER A 52 11.90 5.30 5.19
C SER A 52 11.19 4.50 6.30
N GLN A 53 11.20 3.17 6.22
CA GLN A 53 10.39 2.33 7.10
C GLN A 53 11.07 1.95 8.41
N THR A 54 12.39 1.96 8.44
CA THR A 54 13.21 1.63 9.63
C THR A 54 14.25 2.72 9.87
N PRO A 55 13.84 3.98 10.15
CA PRO A 55 14.76 5.05 10.45
C PRO A 55 15.54 4.74 11.73
N ILE A 56 16.80 5.14 11.77
CA ILE A 56 17.62 5.00 12.99
C ILE A 56 17.15 6.08 13.99
N LEU A 57 16.70 5.62 15.15
CA LEU A 57 16.23 6.49 16.23
C LEU A 57 17.39 7.04 17.06
N GLN A 58 17.32 8.28 17.47
CA GLN A 58 18.26 8.87 18.44
C GLN A 58 17.95 8.32 19.85
N GLN A 59 18.89 7.61 20.43
CA GLN A 59 18.69 6.99 21.74
C GLN A 59 18.32 8.01 22.82
N ALA A 60 19.03 9.13 22.92
CA ALA A 60 18.76 10.13 23.95
C ALA A 60 17.34 10.72 23.91
N GLN A 61 16.71 10.73 22.73
CA GLN A 61 15.33 11.17 22.56
C GLN A 61 14.33 10.06 22.92
N PHE A 62 14.61 8.82 22.57
CA PHE A 62 13.66 7.71 22.63
C PHE A 62 13.92 6.71 23.77
N GLU A 63 14.96 6.87 24.60
CA GLU A 63 15.31 5.90 25.66
C GLU A 63 14.18 5.67 26.68
N ASN A 64 13.36 6.66 26.91
CA ASN A 64 12.18 6.58 27.79
C ASN A 64 10.91 6.07 27.06
N CYS A 65 10.97 5.83 25.78
CA CYS A 65 9.86 5.43 24.91
C CYS A 65 9.83 3.93 24.61
N THR A 66 10.40 3.10 25.48
CA THR A 66 10.50 1.65 25.26
C THR A 66 9.33 0.88 25.89
N GLY A 67 9.06 -0.34 25.40
CA GLY A 67 8.01 -1.21 25.91
C GLY A 67 6.63 -0.55 25.84
N THR A 68 5.84 -0.69 26.89
CA THR A 68 4.47 -0.14 26.95
C THR A 68 4.41 1.40 26.90
N ARG A 69 5.48 2.09 27.30
CA ARG A 69 5.57 3.56 27.28
C ARG A 69 5.66 4.14 25.88
N ARG A 70 5.93 3.33 24.87
CA ARG A 70 6.03 3.73 23.46
C ARG A 70 4.82 4.53 22.96
N GLN A 71 3.62 4.18 23.42
CA GLN A 71 2.38 4.84 23.04
C GLN A 71 2.22 6.25 23.62
N GLU A 72 2.98 6.57 24.65
CA GLU A 72 2.94 7.87 25.34
C GLU A 72 3.86 8.91 24.69
N CYS A 73 4.81 8.46 23.84
CA CYS A 73 5.85 9.30 23.23
C CYS A 73 5.39 10.01 21.95
N THR A 74 4.28 10.73 22.04
CA THR A 74 3.71 11.45 20.89
C THR A 74 4.61 12.63 20.47
N GLU A 75 5.18 13.34 21.42
CA GLU A 75 6.03 14.51 21.16
C GLU A 75 7.33 14.10 20.44
N GLU A 76 7.99 13.03 20.89
CA GLU A 76 9.19 12.49 20.27
C GLU A 76 8.93 12.02 18.83
N ASN A 77 7.77 11.40 18.60
CA ASN A 77 7.37 10.93 17.26
C ASN A 77 7.00 12.08 16.32
N PHE A 78 6.47 13.19 16.82
CA PHE A 78 6.08 14.35 16.01
C PHE A 78 7.24 15.32 15.77
N GLY A 79 8.25 15.32 16.63
CA GLY A 79 9.44 16.14 16.51
C GLY A 79 10.74 15.32 16.51
N PRO A 80 10.89 14.29 15.62
CA PRO A 80 12.05 13.43 15.66
C PRO A 80 13.34 14.18 15.34
N ILE A 81 14.40 13.90 16.10
CA ILE A 81 15.73 14.41 15.85
C ILE A 81 16.46 13.45 14.93
N GLY A 82 16.84 13.91 13.75
CA GLY A 82 17.49 13.11 12.72
C GLY A 82 18.64 13.83 12.02
N THR A 83 19.40 13.08 11.24
CA THR A 83 20.52 13.58 10.44
C THR A 83 20.13 13.87 8.98
N GLY A 84 18.81 13.89 8.69
CA GLY A 84 18.28 14.14 7.35
C GLY A 84 18.43 15.59 6.88
N PRO A 85 18.11 15.87 5.61
CA PRO A 85 18.27 17.21 5.03
C PRO A 85 17.29 18.25 5.58
N PHE A 86 16.23 17.81 6.26
CA PHE A 86 15.22 18.67 6.88
C PHE A 86 14.98 18.29 8.33
N VAL A 87 14.56 19.27 9.12
CA VAL A 87 14.08 19.09 10.50
C VAL A 87 12.63 19.53 10.60
N VAL A 88 11.83 18.79 11.37
CA VAL A 88 10.43 19.14 11.66
C VAL A 88 10.40 20.32 12.60
N THR A 89 9.64 21.35 12.25
CA THR A 89 9.40 22.54 13.09
C THR A 89 8.00 22.58 13.66
N GLU A 90 7.05 21.94 12.98
CA GLU A 90 5.67 21.79 13.45
C GLU A 90 5.08 20.48 12.88
N PHE A 91 4.34 19.75 13.70
CA PHE A 91 3.54 18.60 13.29
C PHE A 91 2.15 18.68 13.91
N LYS A 92 1.15 18.93 13.08
CA LYS A 92 -0.27 18.87 13.48
C LYS A 92 -0.94 17.71 12.74
N PRO A 93 -1.34 16.64 13.42
CA PRO A 93 -2.01 15.51 12.81
C PRO A 93 -3.23 15.93 11.99
N ASN A 94 -3.37 15.35 10.78
CA ASN A 94 -4.44 15.63 9.82
C ASN A 94 -4.53 17.09 9.33
N ASP A 95 -3.52 17.90 9.57
CA ASP A 95 -3.49 19.30 9.16
C ASP A 95 -2.18 19.64 8.43
N VAL A 96 -1.09 19.85 9.14
CA VAL A 96 0.15 20.35 8.54
C VAL A 96 1.40 19.77 9.19
N ILE A 97 2.42 19.52 8.35
CA ILE A 97 3.79 19.29 8.80
C ILE A 97 4.66 20.39 8.18
N GLN A 98 5.37 21.13 9.01
CA GLN A 98 6.32 22.14 8.55
C GLN A 98 7.74 21.67 8.83
N LEU A 99 8.61 21.85 7.84
CA LEU A 99 10.01 21.50 7.93
C LEU A 99 10.86 22.69 7.48
N LYS A 100 12.06 22.81 8.06
CA LYS A 100 13.11 23.70 7.58
C LYS A 100 14.35 22.90 7.19
N ALA A 101 15.19 23.49 6.34
CA ALA A 101 16.49 22.92 6.01
C ALA A 101 17.30 22.69 7.30
N ASN A 102 18.03 21.56 7.33
CA ASN A 102 18.90 21.21 8.43
C ASN A 102 20.29 21.81 8.17
N ASP A 103 20.67 22.81 8.96
CA ASP A 103 21.96 23.50 8.87
C ASP A 103 23.16 22.54 9.12
N ASN A 104 22.91 21.42 9.80
CA ASN A 104 23.91 20.40 10.12
C ASN A 104 23.86 19.20 9.13
N TYR A 105 23.15 19.33 8.00
CA TYR A 105 23.13 18.25 7.04
C TYR A 105 24.52 18.01 6.43
N ARG A 106 24.88 16.73 6.27
CA ARG A 106 26.21 16.29 5.81
C ARG A 106 26.65 16.83 4.43
N ASP A 107 25.69 17.24 3.60
CA ASP A 107 25.93 17.79 2.27
C ASP A 107 25.46 19.26 2.24
N ALA A 108 26.39 20.19 2.34
CA ALA A 108 26.10 21.63 2.38
C ALA A 108 25.50 22.18 1.07
N SER A 109 25.58 21.43 -0.03
CA SER A 109 24.93 21.80 -1.31
C SER A 109 23.44 21.44 -1.34
N LYS A 110 22.92 20.77 -0.32
CA LYS A 110 21.53 20.32 -0.15
C LYS A 110 21.05 20.70 1.25
N PRO A 111 19.73 20.79 1.43
CA PRO A 111 18.65 20.76 0.44
C PRO A 111 18.55 22.05 -0.40
N ALA A 112 17.93 21.97 -1.58
CA ALA A 112 17.71 23.14 -2.44
C ALA A 112 16.61 24.09 -1.91
N PHE A 113 15.70 23.58 -1.07
CA PHE A 113 14.60 24.34 -0.47
C PHE A 113 14.94 24.70 0.97
N ALA A 114 14.63 25.93 1.37
CA ALA A 114 14.79 26.37 2.76
C ALA A 114 13.72 25.79 3.69
N THR A 115 12.50 25.64 3.19
CA THR A 115 11.34 25.11 3.93
C THR A 115 10.52 24.18 3.05
N MET A 116 9.80 23.26 3.70
CA MET A 116 8.78 22.41 3.09
C MET A 116 7.54 22.41 3.97
N VAL A 117 6.36 22.47 3.34
CA VAL A 117 5.07 22.38 4.04
C VAL A 117 4.28 21.23 3.42
N PHE A 118 3.92 20.24 4.23
CA PHE A 118 2.99 19.18 3.84
C PHE A 118 1.62 19.52 4.42
N LYS A 119 0.66 19.78 3.57
CA LYS A 119 -0.73 19.97 3.97
C LYS A 119 -1.49 18.64 3.85
N GLY A 120 -2.07 18.20 4.94
CA GLY A 120 -2.91 17.01 5.02
C GLY A 120 -4.38 17.34 5.25
N GLY A 121 -5.20 16.31 5.46
CA GLY A 121 -6.60 16.46 5.88
C GLY A 121 -7.62 16.79 4.80
N GLY A 122 -7.20 16.97 3.55
CA GLY A 122 -8.08 17.18 2.39
C GLY A 122 -8.36 15.89 1.63
N ASP A 123 -9.25 15.98 0.64
CA ASP A 123 -9.45 14.92 -0.35
C ASP A 123 -8.62 15.17 -1.63
N ALA A 124 -8.61 14.18 -2.53
CA ALA A 124 -7.85 14.26 -3.78
C ALA A 124 -8.31 15.44 -4.67
N ALA A 125 -9.61 15.78 -4.67
CA ALA A 125 -10.13 16.87 -5.46
C ALA A 125 -9.68 18.23 -4.93
N ALA A 126 -9.68 18.41 -3.60
CA ALA A 126 -9.17 19.61 -2.97
C ALA A 126 -7.66 19.80 -3.23
N ALA A 127 -6.87 18.73 -3.10
CA ALA A 127 -5.44 18.77 -3.38
C ALA A 127 -5.15 19.04 -4.87
N GLY A 128 -5.88 18.40 -5.79
CA GLY A 128 -5.76 18.65 -7.23
C GLY A 128 -6.09 20.10 -7.59
N ARG A 129 -7.14 20.67 -7.02
CA ARG A 129 -7.54 22.06 -7.23
C ARG A 129 -6.48 23.02 -6.72
N ALA A 130 -5.94 22.77 -5.54
CA ALA A 130 -4.91 23.63 -4.92
C ALA A 130 -3.63 23.72 -5.75
N VAL A 131 -3.27 22.66 -6.49
CA VAL A 131 -2.10 22.64 -7.37
C VAL A 131 -2.46 23.15 -8.77
N MET A 132 -3.51 22.61 -9.40
CA MET A 132 -3.75 22.82 -10.84
C MET A 132 -4.62 24.04 -11.16
N GLU A 133 -5.57 24.41 -10.26
CA GLU A 133 -6.47 25.55 -10.50
C GLU A 133 -6.02 26.82 -9.79
N THR A 134 -5.63 26.76 -8.51
CA THR A 134 -5.29 27.95 -7.73
C THR A 134 -3.79 28.23 -7.68
N GLY A 135 -2.94 27.20 -7.79
CA GLY A 135 -1.50 27.31 -7.63
C GLY A 135 -1.07 27.62 -6.18
N GLU A 136 -1.89 27.26 -5.20
CA GLU A 136 -1.60 27.43 -3.77
C GLU A 136 -0.47 26.53 -3.30
N TYR A 137 -0.36 25.32 -3.90
CA TYR A 137 0.67 24.33 -3.63
C TYR A 137 1.42 23.93 -4.88
N ASP A 138 2.70 23.58 -4.71
CA ASP A 138 3.61 23.23 -5.79
C ASP A 138 3.47 21.78 -6.26
N TYR A 139 2.95 20.87 -5.38
CA TYR A 139 2.91 19.44 -5.64
C TYR A 139 1.71 18.76 -4.98
N GLY A 140 0.99 17.97 -5.74
CA GLY A 140 -0.07 17.06 -5.24
C GLY A 140 0.34 15.60 -5.46
N TRP A 141 0.39 14.82 -4.39
CA TRP A 141 0.75 13.41 -4.45
C TRP A 141 -0.49 12.52 -4.52
N ASN A 142 -0.43 11.50 -5.38
CA ASN A 142 -1.43 10.42 -5.46
C ASN A 142 -2.86 10.93 -5.65
N LEU A 143 -3.06 11.77 -6.67
CA LEU A 143 -4.36 12.32 -7.03
C LEU A 143 -5.20 11.27 -7.76
N GLN A 144 -5.87 10.40 -7.03
CA GLN A 144 -6.80 9.41 -7.59
C GLN A 144 -8.15 10.08 -7.88
N LEU A 145 -8.27 10.64 -9.07
CA LEU A 145 -9.46 11.32 -9.61
C LEU A 145 -9.73 10.77 -11.00
N ALA A 146 -11.00 10.82 -11.41
CA ALA A 146 -11.36 10.49 -12.78
C ALA A 146 -10.59 11.36 -13.78
N PRO A 147 -10.14 10.81 -14.93
CA PRO A 147 -9.34 11.52 -15.91
C PRO A 147 -9.94 12.85 -16.39
N GLU A 148 -11.26 12.92 -16.53
CA GLU A 148 -11.99 14.13 -16.94
C GLU A 148 -11.85 15.24 -15.91
N VAL A 149 -11.89 14.91 -14.61
CA VAL A 149 -11.73 15.86 -13.51
C VAL A 149 -10.31 16.43 -13.49
N ILE A 150 -9.30 15.57 -13.65
CA ILE A 150 -7.90 15.99 -13.73
C ILE A 150 -7.67 16.91 -14.93
N ASN A 151 -8.19 16.55 -16.11
CA ASN A 151 -8.07 17.35 -17.33
C ASN A 151 -8.76 18.71 -17.22
N GLN A 152 -9.93 18.74 -16.58
CA GLN A 152 -10.64 20.00 -16.31
C GLN A 152 -9.82 20.89 -15.39
N MET A 153 -9.28 20.40 -14.29
CA MET A 153 -8.43 21.17 -13.37
C MET A 153 -7.16 21.67 -14.06
N ALA A 154 -6.50 20.82 -14.85
CA ALA A 154 -5.30 21.18 -15.59
C ALA A 154 -5.53 22.29 -16.63
N SER A 155 -6.75 22.44 -17.15
CA SER A 155 -7.10 23.48 -18.11
C SER A 155 -6.96 24.90 -17.55
N ALA A 156 -6.93 25.08 -16.22
CA ALA A 156 -6.66 26.35 -15.57
C ALA A 156 -5.20 26.82 -15.72
N GLY A 157 -4.27 25.92 -16.09
CA GLY A 157 -2.90 26.25 -16.49
C GLY A 157 -1.96 26.62 -15.34
N LYS A 158 -2.32 26.35 -14.07
CA LYS A 158 -1.44 26.59 -12.90
C LYS A 158 -0.53 25.40 -12.61
N GLY A 159 -0.92 24.21 -12.97
CA GLY A 159 -0.17 22.98 -12.82
C GLY A 159 -0.51 21.99 -13.92
N GLN A 160 0.21 20.88 -13.97
CA GLN A 160 -0.01 19.80 -14.93
C GLN A 160 0.03 18.43 -14.25
N PRO A 161 -0.80 17.48 -14.69
CA PRO A 161 -0.69 16.11 -14.21
C PRO A 161 0.57 15.45 -14.74
N LEU A 162 1.28 14.72 -13.88
CA LEU A 162 2.41 13.88 -14.25
C LEU A 162 2.03 12.43 -13.99
N ALA A 163 2.09 11.61 -15.02
CA ALA A 163 1.85 10.18 -14.95
C ALA A 163 3.15 9.42 -15.21
N ALA A 164 3.49 8.51 -14.30
CA ALA A 164 4.63 7.63 -14.46
C ALA A 164 4.23 6.22 -14.05
N PHE A 165 4.50 5.24 -14.92
CA PHE A 165 4.31 3.83 -14.59
C PHE A 165 5.40 3.38 -13.62
N GLY A 166 4.98 2.90 -12.47
CA GLY A 166 5.85 2.40 -11.43
C GLY A 166 5.64 0.92 -11.16
N THR A 167 5.98 0.51 -9.95
CA THR A 167 5.80 -0.87 -9.46
C THR A 167 4.48 -1.09 -8.73
N ALA A 168 3.69 -0.02 -8.52
CA ALA A 168 2.41 -0.10 -7.84
C ALA A 168 1.33 -0.68 -8.77
N VAL A 169 0.51 -1.56 -8.21
CA VAL A 169 -0.59 -2.23 -8.93
C VAL A 169 -1.88 -2.01 -8.14
N GLU A 170 -2.92 -1.51 -8.80
CA GLU A 170 -4.29 -1.60 -8.29
C GLU A 170 -4.76 -3.05 -8.45
N ARG A 171 -5.22 -3.68 -7.38
CA ARG A 171 -5.55 -5.10 -7.37
C ARG A 171 -6.71 -5.44 -6.45
N LEU A 172 -7.35 -6.56 -6.71
CA LEU A 172 -8.29 -7.21 -5.80
C LEU A 172 -7.57 -8.31 -5.02
N GLU A 173 -7.61 -8.23 -3.71
CA GLU A 173 -7.08 -9.26 -2.82
C GLU A 173 -8.20 -10.20 -2.39
N MET A 174 -8.05 -11.49 -2.67
CA MET A 174 -9.02 -12.52 -2.30
C MET A 174 -8.57 -13.22 -1.02
N ASN A 175 -9.36 -13.11 0.04
CA ASN A 175 -9.07 -13.82 1.28
C ASN A 175 -9.30 -15.33 1.09
N MET A 176 -8.22 -16.10 1.10
CA MET A 176 -8.28 -17.57 0.98
C MET A 176 -8.45 -18.28 2.32
N THR A 177 -8.62 -17.54 3.41
CA THR A 177 -8.86 -18.08 4.76
C THR A 177 -10.31 -17.87 5.18
N ASP A 178 -10.86 -18.74 6.01
CA ASP A 178 -12.24 -18.64 6.48
C ASP A 178 -12.38 -17.57 7.58
N PRO A 179 -13.15 -16.48 7.34
CA PRO A 179 -13.40 -15.43 8.32
C PRO A 179 -14.59 -15.70 9.23
N SER A 180 -15.22 -16.87 9.15
CA SER A 180 -16.45 -17.21 9.87
C SER A 180 -16.32 -17.02 11.38
N SER A 181 -17.30 -16.35 11.97
CA SER A 181 -17.37 -16.17 13.43
C SER A 181 -17.68 -17.47 14.19
N SER A 182 -18.04 -18.55 13.48
CA SER A 182 -18.23 -19.89 14.07
C SER A 182 -16.91 -20.58 14.42
N LEU A 183 -15.79 -20.09 13.87
CA LEU A 183 -14.45 -20.59 14.18
C LEU A 183 -13.87 -19.85 15.39
N ASP A 184 -13.06 -20.56 16.17
CA ASP A 184 -12.28 -19.95 17.26
C ASP A 184 -11.23 -18.94 16.74
N ALA A 185 -10.77 -18.06 17.63
CA ALA A 185 -9.86 -16.97 17.27
C ALA A 185 -8.50 -17.46 16.72
N ASP A 186 -8.03 -18.64 17.16
CA ASP A 186 -6.74 -19.20 16.76
C ASP A 186 -6.80 -19.90 15.39
N THR A 187 -8.00 -20.10 14.87
CA THR A 187 -8.27 -20.78 13.60
C THR A 187 -8.82 -19.82 12.54
N ARG A 188 -9.74 -18.93 12.94
CA ARG A 188 -10.40 -17.98 12.07
C ARG A 188 -9.39 -17.03 11.39
N SER A 189 -9.57 -16.82 10.09
CA SER A 189 -8.71 -15.95 9.27
C SER A 189 -7.24 -16.36 9.27
N THR A 190 -6.95 -17.63 9.51
CA THR A 190 -5.60 -18.19 9.46
C THR A 190 -5.52 -19.29 8.40
N ARG A 191 -4.29 -19.73 8.08
CA ARG A 191 -4.06 -20.84 7.14
C ARG A 191 -4.55 -22.20 7.66
N LYS A 192 -5.01 -22.29 8.93
CA LYS A 192 -5.60 -23.51 9.51
C LYS A 192 -7.02 -23.77 9.00
N ALA A 193 -7.74 -22.72 8.58
CA ALA A 193 -9.06 -22.81 7.97
C ALA A 193 -9.08 -22.12 6.61
N LEU A 194 -9.29 -22.90 5.56
CA LEU A 194 -9.37 -22.39 4.19
C LEU A 194 -10.76 -21.81 3.94
N HIS A 195 -10.82 -20.72 3.17
CA HIS A 195 -12.09 -20.11 2.75
C HIS A 195 -12.94 -21.15 1.99
N PRO A 196 -14.23 -21.27 2.29
CA PRO A 196 -15.08 -22.34 1.72
C PRO A 196 -15.10 -22.41 0.18
N PHE A 197 -14.94 -21.28 -0.51
CA PHE A 197 -14.91 -21.25 -1.97
C PHE A 197 -13.77 -20.42 -2.56
N LEU A 198 -13.27 -19.35 -1.91
CA LEU A 198 -12.13 -18.59 -2.44
C LEU A 198 -10.80 -19.35 -2.37
N SER A 199 -10.73 -20.46 -1.62
CA SER A 199 -9.59 -21.39 -1.67
C SER A 199 -9.55 -22.21 -2.97
N ASP A 200 -10.69 -22.37 -3.67
CA ASP A 200 -10.76 -23.03 -4.98
C ASP A 200 -10.17 -22.12 -6.08
N ILE A 201 -9.14 -22.61 -6.75
CA ILE A 201 -8.47 -21.87 -7.84
C ILE A 201 -9.42 -21.57 -9.00
N ASN A 202 -10.39 -22.43 -9.30
CA ASN A 202 -11.34 -22.23 -10.40
C ASN A 202 -12.28 -21.07 -10.09
N VAL A 203 -12.71 -20.90 -8.85
CA VAL A 203 -13.52 -19.74 -8.42
C VAL A 203 -12.71 -18.45 -8.61
N ARG A 204 -11.48 -18.41 -8.11
CA ARG A 204 -10.64 -17.20 -8.27
C ARG A 204 -10.34 -16.87 -9.72
N LYS A 205 -10.06 -17.88 -10.56
CA LYS A 205 -9.85 -17.69 -12.00
C LYS A 205 -11.11 -17.15 -12.67
N ALA A 206 -12.28 -17.72 -12.38
CA ALA A 206 -13.55 -17.27 -12.96
C ALA A 206 -13.86 -15.82 -12.59
N LEU A 207 -13.70 -15.45 -11.31
CA LEU A 207 -13.86 -14.06 -10.87
C LEU A 207 -12.90 -13.12 -11.60
N SER A 208 -11.66 -13.55 -11.83
CA SER A 208 -10.66 -12.78 -12.57
C SER A 208 -10.99 -12.63 -14.05
N MET A 209 -11.47 -13.70 -14.72
CA MET A 209 -11.85 -13.72 -16.13
C MET A 209 -13.03 -12.79 -16.43
N ALA A 210 -13.93 -12.62 -15.48
CA ALA A 210 -15.10 -11.76 -15.62
C ALA A 210 -14.81 -10.25 -15.56
N ILE A 211 -13.56 -9.84 -15.30
CA ILE A 211 -13.19 -8.42 -15.13
C ILE A 211 -12.64 -7.84 -16.44
N ASP A 212 -13.22 -6.74 -16.91
CA ASP A 212 -12.65 -5.92 -17.99
C ASP A 212 -11.65 -4.90 -17.41
N ARG A 213 -10.36 -5.25 -17.47
CA ARG A 213 -9.27 -4.41 -16.95
C ARG A 213 -9.00 -3.18 -17.81
N THR A 214 -9.31 -3.26 -19.10
CA THR A 214 -9.14 -2.13 -20.01
C THR A 214 -10.13 -1.03 -19.65
N LEU A 215 -11.41 -1.39 -19.52
CA LEU A 215 -12.45 -0.43 -19.11
C LEU A 215 -12.16 0.17 -17.72
N LEU A 216 -11.78 -0.65 -16.74
CA LEU A 216 -11.40 -0.14 -15.41
C LEU A 216 -10.22 0.85 -15.50
N THR A 217 -9.22 0.56 -16.32
CA THR A 217 -8.08 1.46 -16.50
C THR A 217 -8.50 2.78 -17.15
N GLU A 218 -9.35 2.73 -18.18
CA GLU A 218 -9.84 3.92 -18.88
C GLU A 218 -10.59 4.86 -17.95
N ILE A 219 -11.55 4.32 -17.17
CA ILE A 219 -12.40 5.15 -16.30
C ILE A 219 -11.67 5.64 -15.05
N GLY A 220 -10.72 4.89 -14.52
CA GLY A 220 -10.07 5.22 -13.26
C GLY A 220 -8.76 5.98 -13.37
N TYR A 221 -7.99 5.70 -14.42
CA TYR A 221 -6.62 6.23 -14.57
C TYR A 221 -6.36 6.86 -15.95
N GLY A 222 -7.15 6.54 -16.97
CA GLY A 222 -6.91 7.01 -18.34
C GLY A 222 -5.48 6.75 -18.79
N VAL A 223 -4.80 7.79 -19.26
CA VAL A 223 -3.40 7.70 -19.73
C VAL A 223 -2.39 7.40 -18.62
N ALA A 224 -2.77 7.55 -17.36
CA ALA A 224 -1.91 7.26 -16.20
C ALA A 224 -1.96 5.78 -15.79
N GLY A 225 -2.85 4.98 -16.37
CA GLY A 225 -3.00 3.56 -16.11
C GLY A 225 -2.59 2.69 -17.29
N LYS A 226 -2.23 1.44 -16.97
CA LYS A 226 -2.00 0.39 -17.97
C LYS A 226 -2.52 -0.93 -17.41
N PRO A 227 -3.41 -1.64 -18.14
CA PRO A 227 -3.87 -2.96 -17.70
C PRO A 227 -2.70 -3.94 -17.59
N THR A 228 -2.70 -4.76 -16.55
CA THR A 228 -1.66 -5.77 -16.34
C THR A 228 -2.21 -7.02 -15.65
N CYS A 229 -1.59 -8.17 -15.96
CA CYS A 229 -1.80 -9.43 -15.23
C CYS A 229 -0.67 -9.71 -14.24
N ASN A 230 0.29 -8.79 -14.11
CA ASN A 230 1.49 -8.99 -13.32
C ASN A 230 1.39 -8.29 -11.98
N LEU A 231 1.71 -8.99 -10.90
CA LEU A 231 1.83 -8.39 -9.57
C LEU A 231 3.06 -7.45 -9.50
N VAL A 232 4.10 -7.76 -10.28
CA VAL A 232 5.29 -6.92 -10.46
C VAL A 232 5.31 -6.45 -11.90
N PRO A 233 4.69 -5.29 -12.23
CA PRO A 233 4.57 -4.81 -13.60
C PRO A 233 5.82 -4.10 -14.12
N GLY A 234 6.75 -3.77 -13.24
CA GLY A 234 7.99 -3.06 -13.55
C GLY A 234 9.02 -3.19 -12.43
N PRO A 235 10.30 -2.84 -12.67
CA PRO A 235 10.85 -2.56 -14.01
C PRO A 235 10.82 -3.79 -14.92
N GLU A 236 10.94 -3.60 -16.23
CA GLU A 236 10.79 -4.64 -17.24
C GLU A 236 11.67 -5.88 -16.98
N LEU A 237 12.86 -5.69 -16.40
CA LEU A 237 13.76 -6.77 -16.01
C LEU A 237 13.12 -7.80 -15.06
N TYR A 238 12.14 -7.40 -14.26
CA TYR A 238 11.46 -8.26 -13.29
C TYR A 238 9.99 -8.50 -13.62
N ALA A 239 9.47 -7.85 -14.65
CA ALA A 239 8.10 -8.04 -15.08
C ALA A 239 7.93 -9.40 -15.78
N SER A 240 6.79 -10.06 -15.57
CA SER A 240 6.41 -11.25 -16.31
C SER A 240 5.64 -10.88 -17.58
N ASP A 241 5.56 -11.80 -18.53
CA ASP A 241 4.81 -11.63 -19.79
C ASP A 241 3.38 -12.20 -19.70
N ASN A 242 2.74 -12.12 -18.53
CA ASN A 242 1.37 -12.61 -18.36
C ASN A 242 0.38 -11.67 -19.04
N THR A 243 -0.42 -12.21 -19.94
CA THR A 243 -1.44 -11.47 -20.70
C THR A 243 -2.82 -12.11 -20.66
N GLU A 244 -2.94 -13.30 -20.09
CA GLU A 244 -4.19 -14.11 -20.11
C GLU A 244 -5.40 -13.38 -19.50
N CYS A 245 -5.18 -12.47 -18.56
CA CYS A 245 -6.25 -11.74 -17.89
C CYS A 245 -6.63 -10.41 -18.57
N LEU A 246 -5.97 -10.03 -19.68
CA LEU A 246 -6.22 -8.74 -20.33
C LEU A 246 -7.53 -8.72 -21.12
N THR A 247 -8.05 -9.88 -21.50
CA THR A 247 -9.33 -10.01 -22.20
C THR A 247 -10.38 -10.51 -21.23
N GLN A 248 -11.50 -9.79 -21.12
CA GLN A 248 -12.66 -10.26 -20.37
C GLN A 248 -13.28 -11.48 -21.06
N ASP A 249 -13.59 -12.52 -20.27
CA ASP A 249 -14.22 -13.74 -20.76
C ASP A 249 -15.30 -14.22 -19.77
N ILE A 250 -16.48 -13.65 -19.85
CA ILE A 250 -17.62 -13.99 -18.98
C ILE A 250 -18.13 -15.40 -19.25
N ASP A 251 -18.18 -15.82 -20.52
CA ASP A 251 -18.68 -17.15 -20.87
C ASP A 251 -17.71 -18.25 -20.43
N GLY A 252 -16.41 -18.03 -20.60
CA GLY A 252 -15.38 -18.91 -20.04
C GLY A 252 -15.42 -18.97 -18.52
N ALA A 253 -15.64 -17.85 -17.83
CA ALA A 253 -15.81 -17.80 -16.39
C ALA A 253 -17.02 -18.63 -15.91
N LYS A 254 -18.17 -18.51 -16.59
CA LYS A 254 -19.36 -19.32 -16.33
C LYS A 254 -19.10 -20.82 -16.54
N ALA A 255 -18.48 -21.16 -17.66
CA ALA A 255 -18.14 -22.56 -17.99
C ALA A 255 -17.16 -23.15 -16.94
N LEU A 256 -16.18 -22.39 -16.52
CA LEU A 256 -15.21 -22.83 -15.50
C LEU A 256 -15.89 -23.10 -14.15
N LEU A 257 -16.81 -22.21 -13.71
CA LEU A 257 -17.59 -22.42 -12.49
C LEU A 257 -18.49 -23.65 -12.59
N GLU A 258 -19.16 -23.85 -13.73
CA GLU A 258 -20.01 -25.03 -13.96
C GLU A 258 -19.21 -26.33 -13.95
N GLY A 259 -18.04 -26.34 -14.59
CA GLY A 259 -17.11 -27.45 -14.57
C GLY A 259 -16.59 -27.77 -13.15
N ALA A 260 -16.44 -26.75 -12.32
CA ALA A 260 -16.07 -26.89 -10.91
C ALA A 260 -17.24 -27.26 -9.99
N GLY A 261 -18.45 -27.47 -10.53
CA GLY A 261 -19.64 -27.90 -9.79
C GLY A 261 -20.52 -26.77 -9.26
N TRP A 262 -20.22 -25.50 -9.58
CA TRP A 262 -21.02 -24.35 -9.20
C TRP A 262 -22.16 -24.13 -10.21
N LYS A 263 -23.38 -24.54 -9.85
CA LYS A 263 -24.57 -24.47 -10.70
C LYS A 263 -25.37 -23.21 -10.42
N ALA A 264 -25.83 -22.55 -11.47
CA ALA A 264 -26.72 -21.40 -11.34
C ALA A 264 -28.05 -21.80 -10.72
N GLY A 265 -28.49 -21.10 -9.68
CA GLY A 265 -29.80 -21.25 -9.08
C GLY A 265 -30.87 -20.51 -9.86
N ALA A 266 -32.14 -20.67 -9.47
CA ALA A 266 -33.28 -19.97 -10.07
C ALA A 266 -33.22 -18.45 -9.87
N ASP A 267 -32.50 -17.99 -8.88
CA ASP A 267 -32.25 -16.57 -8.55
C ASP A 267 -30.94 -16.03 -9.19
N GLY A 268 -30.30 -16.83 -10.06
CA GLY A 268 -29.04 -16.45 -10.72
C GLY A 268 -27.79 -16.75 -9.88
N VAL A 269 -27.90 -16.88 -8.56
CA VAL A 269 -26.74 -17.14 -7.70
C VAL A 269 -26.28 -18.59 -7.81
N ARG A 270 -25.00 -18.78 -8.04
CA ARG A 270 -24.42 -20.12 -8.13
C ARG A 270 -24.31 -20.80 -6.78
N THR A 271 -24.57 -22.10 -6.76
CA THR A 271 -24.49 -22.92 -5.56
C THR A 271 -23.71 -24.20 -5.81
N LYS A 272 -23.02 -24.70 -4.78
CA LYS A 272 -22.34 -25.99 -4.76
C LYS A 272 -22.45 -26.57 -3.36
N ASP A 273 -22.92 -27.83 -3.24
CA ASP A 273 -23.07 -28.55 -1.98
C ASP A 273 -23.86 -27.75 -0.91
N GLY A 274 -24.90 -27.03 -1.34
CA GLY A 274 -25.74 -26.18 -0.48
C GLY A 274 -25.12 -24.80 -0.15
N MET A 275 -23.89 -24.56 -0.54
CA MET A 275 -23.20 -23.27 -0.33
C MET A 275 -23.50 -22.32 -1.48
N ARG A 276 -23.77 -21.05 -1.17
CA ARG A 276 -23.98 -19.97 -2.16
C ARG A 276 -22.65 -19.28 -2.46
N LEU A 277 -22.39 -19.01 -3.74
CA LEU A 277 -21.27 -18.20 -4.16
C LEU A 277 -21.60 -16.72 -3.95
N SER A 278 -21.39 -16.25 -2.75
CA SER A 278 -21.66 -14.86 -2.35
C SER A 278 -20.42 -14.26 -1.70
N VAL A 279 -19.91 -13.18 -2.28
CA VAL A 279 -18.65 -12.53 -1.88
C VAL A 279 -18.95 -11.19 -1.23
N LEU A 280 -18.37 -10.93 -0.06
CA LEU A 280 -18.28 -9.59 0.48
C LEU A 280 -17.12 -8.86 -0.18
N TYR A 281 -17.43 -7.85 -0.98
CA TYR A 281 -16.43 -6.99 -1.59
C TYR A 281 -16.37 -5.64 -0.85
N GLN A 282 -15.21 -5.33 -0.27
CA GLN A 282 -14.97 -4.09 0.46
C GLN A 282 -13.89 -3.26 -0.24
N THR A 283 -14.05 -1.96 -0.20
CA THR A 283 -13.05 -0.99 -0.68
C THR A 283 -13.06 0.27 0.20
N SER A 284 -12.12 1.20 -0.04
CA SER A 284 -12.10 2.50 0.63
C SER A 284 -13.17 3.44 0.08
N THR A 285 -13.32 4.62 0.69
CA THR A 285 -14.20 5.71 0.22
C THR A 285 -13.65 6.47 -1.00
N ASN A 286 -12.54 5.99 -1.59
CA ASN A 286 -11.97 6.52 -2.82
C ASN A 286 -12.96 6.35 -3.98
N ALA A 287 -13.29 7.43 -4.70
CA ALA A 287 -14.30 7.45 -5.74
C ALA A 287 -14.00 6.46 -6.88
N VAL A 288 -12.77 6.42 -7.38
CA VAL A 288 -12.36 5.49 -8.45
C VAL A 288 -12.58 4.04 -8.04
N ARG A 289 -12.27 3.68 -6.78
CA ARG A 289 -12.48 2.33 -6.28
C ARG A 289 -13.94 1.98 -6.06
N GLN A 290 -14.78 2.96 -5.73
CA GLN A 290 -16.23 2.75 -5.64
C GLN A 290 -16.85 2.51 -7.02
N ASP A 291 -16.39 3.22 -8.05
CA ASP A 291 -16.80 2.99 -9.43
C ASP A 291 -16.38 1.60 -9.92
N TYR A 292 -15.15 1.18 -9.60
CA TYR A 292 -14.68 -0.18 -9.85
C TYR A 292 -15.54 -1.23 -9.16
N GLN A 293 -15.89 -1.00 -7.90
CA GLN A 293 -16.74 -1.90 -7.14
C GLN A 293 -18.11 -2.07 -7.78
N ALA A 294 -18.70 -1.00 -8.30
CA ALA A 294 -19.99 -1.03 -8.97
C ALA A 294 -19.95 -1.87 -10.25
N LEU A 295 -18.95 -1.64 -11.12
CA LEU A 295 -18.77 -2.40 -12.36
C LEU A 295 -18.44 -3.87 -12.12
N ILE A 296 -17.53 -4.16 -11.21
CA ILE A 296 -17.14 -5.53 -10.89
C ILE A 296 -18.32 -6.30 -10.29
N LYS A 297 -19.14 -5.64 -9.47
CA LYS A 297 -20.37 -6.23 -8.97
C LYS A 297 -21.33 -6.59 -10.11
N GLU A 298 -21.49 -5.72 -11.11
CA GLU A 298 -22.34 -6.00 -12.28
C GLU A 298 -21.84 -7.21 -13.06
N TRP A 299 -20.52 -7.33 -13.28
CA TRP A 299 -19.95 -8.47 -14.01
C TRP A 299 -20.01 -9.79 -13.24
N TRP A 300 -20.04 -9.74 -11.91
CA TRP A 300 -20.09 -10.94 -11.06
C TRP A 300 -21.52 -11.40 -10.74
N THR A 301 -22.54 -10.62 -11.07
CA THR A 301 -23.97 -10.98 -10.90
C THR A 301 -24.60 -11.45 -12.19
#